data_efa83d2ff345c55f86e7da993ab872ae
#
_entry.id   efa83d2ff345c55f86e7da993ab872ae
#
_cell.length_a   1.000
_cell.length_b   1.000
_cell.length_c   1.000
_cell.angle_alpha   90.00
_cell.angle_beta   90.00
_cell.angle_gamma   90.00
#
_symmetry.space_group_name_H-M   'P 1'
#
loop_
_entity.id
_entity.type
_entity.pdbx_description
1 polymer ?
#
loop_
_entity_poly.entity_id
_entity_poly.type
_entity_poly.pdbx_seq_one_letter_code
_entity_poly.pdbx_strand_id
1 'polypeptide(L)'
;MRKIIITLALCMLGAITLHAQDDTERSVSIEGLGVHNVVGINFDSRFKGNHGFGFRVGAGYTQGTHAYISPSATRVQGVAFPLEINYLLGQDMHKLELGLGCSLGYYGERIEFPESGGHAPIPITSRSFGYFVFGNIGYRLQTKSGLMIRAGWAPSINYDDTRNVRRRPLTSLYISVGWRL
;
A
#
# COMPACT_ATOMS: atom_id res chain seq x y z
N MET A 1 15.59 8.34 16.90
CA MET A 1 14.53 7.95 15.96
C MET A 1 13.96 9.10 15.15
N ARG A 2 13.53 10.21 15.76
CA ARG A 2 12.93 11.37 15.05
C ARG A 2 13.86 11.97 13.98
N LYS A 3 15.16 12.07 14.23
CA LYS A 3 16.17 12.59 13.28
C LYS A 3 16.38 11.67 12.07
N ILE A 4 16.31 10.35 12.25
CA ILE A 4 16.47 9.37 11.17
C ILE A 4 15.27 9.42 10.21
N ILE A 5 14.06 9.58 10.72
CA ILE A 5 12.84 9.71 9.92
C ILE A 5 12.89 10.97 9.06
N ILE A 6 13.33 12.10 9.64
CA ILE A 6 13.48 13.39 8.93
C ILE A 6 14.55 13.26 7.83
N THR A 7 15.67 12.62 8.12
CA THR A 7 16.74 12.42 7.12
C THR A 7 16.29 11.52 5.98
N LEU A 8 15.57 10.43 6.27
CA LEU A 8 14.99 9.57 5.24
C LEU A 8 13.95 10.32 4.38
N ALA A 9 13.09 11.12 5.00
CA ALA A 9 12.11 11.95 4.29
C ALA A 9 12.80 13.00 3.40
N LEU A 10 13.87 13.67 3.87
CA LEU A 10 14.66 14.61 3.08
C LEU A 10 15.42 13.91 1.93
N CYS A 11 15.96 12.71 2.15
CA CYS A 11 16.60 11.92 1.10
C CYS A 11 15.59 11.48 0.03
N MET A 12 14.37 11.10 0.40
CA MET A 12 13.31 10.80 -0.56
C MET A 12 12.88 12.05 -1.36
N LEU A 13 12.73 13.20 -0.70
CA LEU A 13 12.45 14.45 -1.41
C LEU A 13 13.61 14.85 -2.35
N GLY A 14 14.85 14.68 -1.94
CA GLY A 14 16.02 14.98 -2.76
C GLY A 14 16.14 14.06 -3.99
N ALA A 15 15.76 12.79 -3.88
CA ALA A 15 15.76 11.86 -5.01
C ALA A 15 14.70 12.23 -6.07
N ILE A 16 13.63 12.90 -5.68
CA ILE A 16 12.56 13.36 -6.59
C ILE A 16 13.03 14.53 -7.46
N THR A 17 13.94 15.38 -6.96
CA THR A 17 14.41 16.57 -7.67
C THR A 17 15.56 16.33 -8.63
N LEU A 18 16.32 15.27 -8.49
CA LEU A 18 17.53 14.99 -9.29
C LEU A 18 17.27 14.46 -10.72
N HIS A 19 16.03 14.13 -11.07
CA HIS A 19 15.68 13.56 -12.39
C HIS A 19 14.73 14.47 -13.20
N ALA A 20 14.82 15.77 -13.07
CA ALA A 20 13.95 16.73 -13.76
C ALA A 20 14.25 16.93 -15.26
N GLN A 21 15.13 16.15 -15.85
CA GLN A 21 15.56 16.33 -17.26
C GLN A 21 15.24 15.16 -18.19
N ASP A 22 14.63 14.07 -17.71
CA ASP A 22 14.18 12.97 -18.57
C ASP A 22 12.67 13.03 -18.75
N ASP A 23 12.16 12.65 -19.94
CA ASP A 23 10.73 12.46 -20.29
C ASP A 23 10.06 11.35 -19.47
N THR A 24 10.38 11.28 -18.20
CA THR A 24 9.95 10.24 -17.25
C THR A 24 8.61 10.64 -16.65
N GLU A 25 7.59 9.86 -16.97
CA GLU A 25 6.26 10.11 -16.42
C GLU A 25 6.19 9.80 -14.91
N ARG A 26 5.65 10.76 -14.17
CA ARG A 26 5.40 10.68 -12.73
C ARG A 26 3.94 10.98 -12.45
N SER A 27 3.40 10.38 -11.41
CA SER A 27 2.03 10.64 -10.98
C SER A 27 1.85 10.45 -9.49
N VAL A 28 0.87 11.17 -8.94
CA VAL A 28 0.41 11.00 -7.56
C VAL A 28 -1.05 10.58 -7.60
N SER A 29 -1.43 9.64 -6.74
CA SER A 29 -2.80 9.13 -6.68
C SER A 29 -3.25 8.83 -5.27
N ILE A 30 -4.57 8.90 -5.07
CA ILE A 30 -5.26 8.38 -3.90
C ILE A 30 -5.85 7.03 -4.30
N GLU A 31 -5.66 6.03 -3.48
CA GLU A 31 -6.14 4.67 -3.70
C GLU A 31 -7.04 4.26 -2.55
N GLY A 32 -8.22 3.75 -2.87
CA GLY A 32 -9.13 3.11 -1.94
C GLY A 32 -9.01 1.60 -2.00
N LEU A 33 -9.11 0.96 -0.85
CA LEU A 33 -8.97 -0.50 -0.69
C LEU A 33 -7.56 -1.00 -1.06
N GLY A 34 -7.47 -2.11 -1.79
CA GLY A 34 -6.20 -2.65 -2.25
C GLY A 34 -5.23 -2.97 -1.11
N VAL A 35 -3.97 -2.72 -1.35
CA VAL A 35 -2.89 -2.98 -0.40
C VAL A 35 -2.92 -2.08 0.84
N HIS A 36 -3.67 -0.99 0.80
CA HIS A 36 -3.89 -0.08 1.93
C HIS A 36 -5.05 -0.50 2.83
N ASN A 37 -5.93 -1.39 2.38
CA ASN A 37 -7.19 -1.83 3.00
C ASN A 37 -8.27 -0.75 3.14
N VAL A 38 -7.93 0.49 3.41
CA VAL A 38 -8.88 1.60 3.53
C VAL A 38 -8.56 2.67 2.52
N VAL A 39 -7.51 3.43 2.75
CA VAL A 39 -7.10 4.53 1.87
C VAL A 39 -5.59 4.78 1.96
N GLY A 40 -4.99 5.13 0.84
CA GLY A 40 -3.59 5.51 0.78
C GLY A 40 -3.29 6.49 -0.33
N ILE A 41 -2.11 7.07 -0.25
CA ILE A 41 -1.54 7.94 -1.28
C ILE A 41 -0.36 7.20 -1.89
N ASN A 42 -0.27 7.22 -3.21
CA ASN A 42 0.81 6.59 -3.95
C ASN A 42 1.51 7.61 -4.84
N PHE A 43 2.81 7.49 -4.92
CA PHE A 43 3.66 8.09 -5.93
C PHE A 43 4.14 7.00 -6.88
N ASP A 44 3.96 7.21 -8.18
CA ASP A 44 4.35 6.29 -9.24
C ASP A 44 5.30 7.01 -10.20
N SER A 45 6.37 6.35 -10.61
CA SER A 45 7.35 6.88 -11.56
C SER A 45 7.76 5.81 -12.55
N ARG A 46 7.84 6.20 -13.83
CA ARG A 46 8.41 5.33 -14.85
C ARG A 46 9.93 5.46 -14.85
N PHE A 47 10.64 4.43 -15.29
CA PHE A 47 12.08 4.54 -15.50
C PHE A 47 12.40 5.25 -16.83
N LYS A 48 11.48 5.14 -17.82
CA LYS A 48 11.63 5.78 -19.11
C LYS A 48 10.25 5.99 -19.75
N GLY A 49 10.01 7.20 -20.27
CA GLY A 49 8.78 7.52 -20.99
C GLY A 49 7.51 7.34 -20.15
N ASN A 50 6.44 6.88 -20.78
CA ASN A 50 5.11 6.73 -20.21
C ASN A 50 4.59 5.28 -20.12
N HIS A 51 5.42 4.30 -20.46
CA HIS A 51 5.12 2.87 -20.43
C HIS A 51 6.32 2.06 -19.93
N GLY A 52 6.20 0.72 -19.87
CA GLY A 52 7.29 -0.14 -19.45
C GLY A 52 7.47 -0.17 -17.93
N PHE A 53 8.70 -0.42 -17.50
CA PHE A 53 9.03 -0.55 -16.09
C PHE A 53 8.96 0.78 -15.33
N GLY A 54 8.53 0.67 -14.08
CA GLY A 54 8.53 1.75 -13.11
C GLY A 54 8.39 1.23 -11.70
N PHE A 55 8.28 2.14 -10.77
CA PHE A 55 8.06 1.82 -9.37
C PHE A 55 6.92 2.65 -8.80
N ARG A 56 6.32 2.13 -7.75
CA ARG A 56 5.33 2.82 -6.93
C ARG A 56 5.74 2.72 -5.48
N VAL A 57 5.60 3.83 -4.77
CA VAL A 57 5.74 3.89 -3.31
C VAL A 57 4.49 4.54 -2.76
N GLY A 58 4.02 4.04 -1.62
CA GLY A 58 2.79 4.57 -1.02
C GLY A 58 2.88 4.67 0.49
N ALA A 59 1.90 5.37 1.03
CA ALA A 59 1.61 5.41 2.46
C ALA A 59 0.10 5.41 2.64
N GLY A 60 -0.40 4.58 3.54
CA GLY A 60 -1.84 4.47 3.73
C GLY A 60 -2.23 4.06 5.13
N TYR A 61 -3.50 4.35 5.43
CA TYR A 61 -4.15 3.91 6.63
C TYR A 61 -4.84 2.58 6.39
N THR A 62 -4.63 1.66 7.30
CA THR A 62 -5.27 0.35 7.28
C THR A 62 -6.09 0.15 8.53
N GLN A 63 -7.28 -0.37 8.37
CA GLN A 63 -8.17 -0.78 9.45
C GLN A 63 -8.88 -2.06 9.03
N GLY A 64 -8.99 -3.00 9.96
CA GLY A 64 -9.69 -4.25 9.73
C GLY A 64 -10.14 -4.88 11.03
N THR A 65 -10.90 -5.95 10.87
CA THR A 65 -11.30 -6.82 11.97
C THR A 65 -10.46 -8.08 11.94
N HIS A 66 -10.56 -8.88 12.97
CA HIS A 66 -9.93 -10.19 13.11
C HIS A 66 -9.91 -11.03 11.82
N ALA A 67 -10.99 -11.05 11.06
CA ALA A 67 -11.09 -11.88 9.85
C ALA A 67 -10.14 -11.44 8.71
N TYR A 68 -9.64 -10.23 8.75
CA TYR A 68 -8.91 -9.64 7.61
C TYR A 68 -7.42 -9.45 7.86
N ILE A 69 -7.02 -9.07 9.07
CA ILE A 69 -5.64 -8.67 9.35
C ILE A 69 -4.97 -9.60 10.35
N SER A 70 -5.66 -10.00 11.41
CA SER A 70 -5.15 -10.95 12.40
C SER A 70 -6.26 -11.85 12.94
N PRO A 71 -6.07 -13.17 12.93
CA PRO A 71 -7.06 -14.10 13.50
C PRO A 71 -7.22 -13.97 15.01
N SER A 72 -6.25 -13.39 15.68
CA SER A 72 -6.22 -13.29 17.14
C SER A 72 -6.65 -11.93 17.69
N ALA A 73 -6.81 -10.92 16.82
CA ALA A 73 -7.15 -9.57 17.24
C ALA A 73 -8.57 -9.19 16.83
N THR A 74 -9.31 -8.59 17.74
CA THR A 74 -10.67 -8.11 17.47
C THR A 74 -10.67 -6.90 16.55
N ARG A 75 -9.69 -6.04 16.69
CA ARG A 75 -9.52 -4.84 15.86
C ARG A 75 -8.04 -4.57 15.60
N VAL A 76 -7.72 -4.34 14.34
CA VAL A 76 -6.37 -3.98 13.90
C VAL A 76 -6.45 -2.66 13.14
N GLN A 77 -5.56 -1.74 13.46
CA GLN A 77 -5.42 -0.46 12.76
C GLN A 77 -3.96 -0.04 12.71
N GLY A 78 -3.57 0.67 11.64
CA GLY A 78 -2.18 1.09 11.51
C GLY A 78 -1.90 1.86 10.25
N VAL A 79 -0.61 1.97 9.96
CA VAL A 79 -0.11 2.57 8.73
C VAL A 79 0.67 1.52 7.93
N ALA A 80 0.51 1.56 6.63
CA ALA A 80 1.19 0.66 5.70
C ALA A 80 1.93 1.48 4.62
N PHE A 81 3.08 0.96 4.22
CA PHE A 81 3.98 1.57 3.24
C PHE A 81 4.24 0.54 2.13
N PRO A 82 3.37 0.44 1.12
CA PRO A 82 3.59 -0.42 -0.03
C PRO A 82 4.71 0.12 -0.92
N LEU A 83 5.53 -0.81 -1.39
CA LEU A 83 6.59 -0.62 -2.37
C LEU A 83 6.35 -1.62 -3.50
N GLU A 84 6.33 -1.18 -4.75
CA GLU A 84 5.99 -2.00 -5.90
C GLU A 84 6.90 -1.66 -7.08
N ILE A 85 7.36 -2.69 -7.77
CA ILE A 85 7.88 -2.57 -9.14
C ILE A 85 6.76 -2.99 -10.06
N ASN A 86 6.46 -2.17 -11.07
CA ASN A 86 5.38 -2.43 -11.99
C ASN A 86 5.79 -2.23 -13.45
N TYR A 87 5.04 -2.85 -14.33
CA TYR A 87 5.20 -2.78 -15.76
C TYR A 87 3.89 -2.36 -16.42
N LEU A 88 3.92 -1.33 -17.24
CA LEU A 88 2.78 -0.85 -18.00
C LEU A 88 2.87 -1.34 -19.44
N LEU A 89 1.87 -2.12 -19.86
CA LEU A 89 1.64 -2.56 -21.22
C LEU A 89 0.61 -1.63 -21.87
N GLY A 90 0.90 -1.15 -23.07
CA GLY A 90 0.06 -0.20 -23.80
C GLY A 90 0.79 1.12 -24.06
N GLN A 91 0.38 1.82 -25.11
CA GLN A 91 1.07 3.05 -25.55
C GLN A 91 0.21 4.30 -25.39
N ASP A 92 -1.10 4.16 -25.47
CA ASP A 92 -2.05 5.26 -25.41
C ASP A 92 -2.62 5.47 -23.99
N MET A 93 -3.85 5.94 -23.95
CA MET A 93 -4.56 6.21 -22.71
C MET A 93 -4.87 4.95 -21.91
N HIS A 94 -4.94 3.78 -22.56
CA HIS A 94 -5.36 2.51 -21.98
C HIS A 94 -4.15 1.62 -21.74
N LYS A 95 -3.87 1.30 -20.50
CA LYS A 95 -2.70 0.49 -20.12
C LYS A 95 -3.10 -0.65 -19.21
N LEU A 96 -2.54 -1.83 -19.44
CA LEU A 96 -2.55 -2.93 -18.50
C LEU A 96 -1.36 -2.75 -17.56
N GLU A 97 -1.59 -2.88 -16.26
CA GLU A 97 -0.58 -2.77 -15.24
C GLU A 97 -0.34 -4.12 -14.59
N LEU A 98 0.91 -4.55 -14.58
CA LEU A 98 1.38 -5.73 -13.86
C LEU A 98 2.42 -5.30 -12.84
N GLY A 99 2.32 -5.80 -11.61
CA GLY A 99 3.24 -5.41 -10.56
C GLY A 99 3.53 -6.52 -9.56
N LEU A 100 4.65 -6.35 -8.87
CA LEU A 100 5.05 -7.15 -7.73
C LEU A 100 5.61 -6.21 -6.66
N GLY A 101 5.17 -6.41 -5.42
CA GLY A 101 5.56 -5.51 -4.34
C GLY A 101 5.55 -6.15 -2.97
N CYS A 102 5.98 -5.36 -2.00
CA CYS A 102 5.84 -5.67 -0.59
C CYS A 102 5.25 -4.47 0.15
N SER A 103 4.46 -4.75 1.17
CA SER A 103 3.92 -3.73 2.05
C SER A 103 4.50 -3.90 3.43
N LEU A 104 5.10 -2.85 3.95
CA LEU A 104 5.63 -2.76 5.31
C LEU A 104 4.61 -2.00 6.16
N GLY A 105 4.32 -2.46 7.37
CA GLY A 105 3.32 -1.79 8.18
C GLY A 105 3.63 -1.82 9.67
N TYR A 106 3.09 -0.83 10.36
CA TYR A 106 3.09 -0.77 11.81
C TYR A 106 1.66 -0.74 12.30
N TYR A 107 1.28 -1.78 13.05
CA TYR A 107 -0.10 -2.07 13.40
C TYR A 107 -0.29 -2.07 14.91
N GLY A 108 -1.40 -1.48 15.36
CA GLY A 108 -1.92 -1.65 16.71
C GLY A 108 -3.04 -2.69 16.69
N GLU A 109 -2.94 -3.69 17.51
CA GLU A 109 -3.89 -4.78 17.65
C GLU A 109 -4.58 -4.67 19.01
N ARG A 110 -5.90 -4.70 19.03
CA ARG A 110 -6.70 -4.75 20.23
C ARG A 110 -7.37 -6.12 20.32
N ILE A 111 -7.01 -6.87 21.34
CA ILE A 111 -7.56 -8.18 21.61
C ILE A 111 -8.60 -8.02 22.73
N GLU A 112 -9.84 -8.40 22.45
CA GLU A 112 -10.90 -8.43 23.44
C GLU A 112 -11.18 -9.89 23.80
N PHE A 113 -10.95 -10.25 25.06
CA PHE A 113 -11.31 -11.57 25.57
C PHE A 113 -12.78 -11.58 25.96
N PRO A 114 -13.51 -12.68 25.64
CA PRO A 114 -14.89 -12.82 26.09
C PRO A 114 -14.95 -12.79 27.61
N GLU A 115 -15.99 -12.19 28.12
CA GLU A 115 -16.26 -12.08 29.57
C GLU A 115 -16.27 -13.47 30.23
N SER A 116 -15.42 -13.67 31.20
CA SER A 116 -15.37 -14.90 31.97
C SER A 116 -15.49 -14.53 33.44
N GLY A 117 -16.54 -15.03 34.11
CA GLY A 117 -16.68 -14.88 35.55
C GLY A 117 -17.14 -13.51 36.05
N GLY A 118 -17.86 -12.71 35.23
CA GLY A 118 -18.46 -11.44 35.67
C GLY A 118 -17.48 -10.27 35.82
N HIS A 119 -16.28 -10.39 35.25
CA HIS A 119 -15.31 -9.31 35.18
C HIS A 119 -15.34 -8.69 33.77
N ALA A 120 -15.36 -7.35 33.70
CA ALA A 120 -15.29 -6.64 32.43
C ALA A 120 -14.06 -7.06 31.60
N PRO A 121 -14.18 -7.23 30.27
CA PRO A 121 -13.06 -7.64 29.43
C PRO A 121 -11.92 -6.61 29.52
N ILE A 122 -10.72 -7.08 29.84
CA ILE A 122 -9.52 -6.23 29.85
C ILE A 122 -8.96 -6.23 28.43
N PRO A 123 -9.02 -5.10 27.70
CA PRO A 123 -8.46 -5.04 26.37
C PRO A 123 -6.92 -5.03 26.43
N ILE A 124 -6.30 -6.02 25.82
CA ILE A 124 -4.85 -6.01 25.61
C ILE A 124 -4.56 -5.33 24.29
N THR A 125 -3.79 -4.26 24.34
CA THR A 125 -3.31 -3.57 23.15
C THR A 125 -1.85 -3.94 22.88
N SER A 126 -1.58 -4.52 21.74
CA SER A 126 -0.24 -4.82 21.25
C SER A 126 0.08 -3.98 20.03
N ARG A 127 1.37 -3.69 19.83
CA ARG A 127 1.86 -3.03 18.62
C ARG A 127 2.89 -3.92 17.96
N SER A 128 2.74 -4.14 16.65
CA SER A 128 3.64 -5.01 15.91
C SER A 128 3.98 -4.43 14.54
N PHE A 129 5.21 -4.70 14.11
CA PHE A 129 5.62 -4.49 12.73
C PHE A 129 5.21 -5.70 11.90
N GLY A 130 4.87 -5.48 10.65
CA GLY A 130 4.57 -6.55 9.76
C GLY A 130 4.72 -6.22 8.30
N TYR A 131 4.78 -7.26 7.50
CA TYR A 131 4.93 -7.16 6.07
C TYR A 131 4.17 -8.27 5.35
N PHE A 132 3.85 -8.03 4.10
CA PHE A 132 3.33 -9.03 3.17
C PHE A 132 3.82 -8.72 1.76
N VAL A 133 3.85 -9.75 0.91
CA VAL A 133 4.16 -9.61 -0.51
C VAL A 133 2.86 -9.65 -1.30
N PHE A 134 2.75 -8.85 -2.34
CA PHE A 134 1.57 -8.79 -3.20
C PHE A 134 1.95 -8.73 -4.68
N GLY A 135 1.09 -9.30 -5.51
CA GLY A 135 1.05 -9.05 -6.93
C GLY A 135 0.08 -7.91 -7.25
N ASN A 136 0.13 -7.38 -8.45
CA ASN A 136 -0.81 -6.40 -8.95
C ASN A 136 -1.15 -6.71 -10.41
N ILE A 137 -2.43 -6.79 -10.70
CA ILE A 137 -2.96 -6.88 -12.06
C ILE A 137 -4.06 -5.83 -12.16
N GLY A 138 -3.84 -4.81 -12.96
CA GLY A 138 -4.74 -3.66 -13.02
C GLY A 138 -4.86 -3.05 -14.40
N TYR A 139 -5.89 -2.26 -14.53
CA TYR A 139 -6.12 -1.40 -15.68
C TYR A 139 -5.87 0.05 -15.27
N ARG A 140 -5.16 0.78 -16.11
CA ARG A 140 -4.85 2.20 -15.95
C ARG A 140 -5.37 2.96 -17.14
N LEU A 141 -6.30 3.88 -16.90
CA LEU A 141 -6.72 4.91 -17.84
C LEU A 141 -5.94 6.19 -17.52
N GLN A 142 -5.27 6.73 -18.52
CA GLN A 142 -4.48 7.94 -18.40
C GLN A 142 -4.80 8.91 -19.52
N THR A 143 -5.42 10.00 -19.17
CA THR A 143 -5.85 11.00 -20.16
C THR A 143 -4.70 11.93 -20.55
N LYS A 144 -4.84 12.57 -21.71
CA LYS A 144 -3.88 13.59 -22.17
C LYS A 144 -3.83 14.81 -21.24
N SER A 145 -4.92 15.10 -20.52
CA SER A 145 -4.99 16.18 -19.53
C SER A 145 -4.25 15.88 -18.23
N GLY A 146 -3.76 14.64 -18.03
CA GLY A 146 -3.05 14.23 -16.84
C GLY A 146 -3.88 13.42 -15.83
N LEU A 147 -5.20 13.39 -15.98
CA LEU A 147 -6.05 12.57 -15.11
C LEU A 147 -5.70 11.09 -15.28
N MET A 148 -5.51 10.40 -14.17
CA MET A 148 -5.25 8.97 -14.10
C MET A 148 -6.32 8.28 -13.25
N ILE A 149 -6.90 7.21 -13.78
CA ILE A 149 -7.81 6.32 -13.07
C ILE A 149 -7.24 4.91 -13.15
N ARG A 150 -7.22 4.20 -12.03
CA ARG A 150 -6.73 2.83 -11.95
C ARG A 150 -7.75 1.98 -11.22
N ALA A 151 -7.91 0.76 -11.67
CA ALA A 151 -8.66 -0.27 -10.98
C ALA A 151 -7.99 -1.62 -11.21
N GLY A 152 -8.00 -2.49 -10.22
CA GLY A 152 -7.35 -3.78 -10.36
C GLY A 152 -7.50 -4.65 -9.13
N TRP A 153 -6.71 -5.71 -9.14
CA TRP A 153 -6.65 -6.72 -8.11
C TRP A 153 -5.20 -6.92 -7.67
N ALA A 154 -4.98 -6.82 -6.38
CA ALA A 154 -3.67 -6.99 -5.74
C ALA A 154 -3.66 -8.22 -4.82
N PRO A 155 -3.57 -9.44 -5.37
CA PRO A 155 -3.47 -10.66 -4.57
C PRO A 155 -2.22 -10.62 -3.71
N SER A 156 -2.32 -11.11 -2.51
CA SER A 156 -1.20 -11.08 -1.57
C SER A 156 -1.01 -12.40 -0.85
N ILE A 157 0.24 -12.68 -0.51
CA ILE A 157 0.65 -13.88 0.20
C ILE A 157 0.93 -13.49 1.64
N ASN A 158 0.30 -14.21 2.57
CA ASN A 158 0.56 -14.11 3.99
C ASN A 158 1.90 -14.72 4.34
N TYR A 159 2.70 -13.98 5.08
CA TYR A 159 3.80 -14.53 5.82
C TYR A 159 3.39 -14.74 7.27
N ASP A 160 3.58 -15.96 7.79
CA ASP A 160 3.46 -16.23 9.22
C ASP A 160 4.60 -15.50 9.93
N ASP A 161 4.27 -14.48 10.69
CA ASP A 161 5.18 -13.89 11.65
C ASP A 161 5.36 -14.89 12.80
N THR A 162 6.54 -14.89 13.43
CA THR A 162 6.90 -15.72 14.60
C THR A 162 5.98 -15.56 15.81
N ARG A 163 5.04 -14.63 15.77
CA ARG A 163 4.02 -14.35 16.79
C ARG A 163 2.62 -14.85 16.46
N ASN A 164 2.45 -15.74 15.49
CA ASN A 164 1.16 -16.26 15.02
C ASN A 164 0.16 -15.21 14.52
N VAL A 165 0.61 -14.03 14.15
CA VAL A 165 -0.23 -13.00 13.56
C VAL A 165 -0.39 -13.29 12.07
N ARG A 166 -1.40 -14.06 11.71
CA ARG A 166 -1.76 -14.29 10.30
C ARG A 166 -2.35 -13.03 9.72
N ARG A 167 -1.58 -12.32 8.94
CA ARG A 167 -2.08 -11.19 8.15
C ARG A 167 -2.68 -11.74 6.87
N ARG A 168 -3.99 -11.75 6.83
CA ARG A 168 -4.70 -12.04 5.59
C ARG A 168 -4.99 -10.70 4.92
N PRO A 169 -4.36 -10.42 3.78
CA PRO A 169 -4.82 -9.32 2.96
C PRO A 169 -6.22 -9.64 2.47
N LEU A 170 -7.07 -8.65 2.47
CA LEU A 170 -8.32 -8.68 1.74
C LEU A 170 -8.03 -9.10 0.29
N THR A 171 -8.97 -9.79 -0.32
CA THR A 171 -9.02 -9.94 -1.78
C THR A 171 -9.09 -8.53 -2.36
N SER A 172 -7.92 -8.01 -2.66
CA SER A 172 -7.71 -6.58 -2.69
C SER A 172 -8.04 -6.04 -4.05
N LEU A 173 -9.31 -5.92 -4.36
CA LEU A 173 -9.75 -5.02 -5.41
C LEU A 173 -9.43 -3.59 -4.97
N TYR A 174 -8.90 -2.79 -5.86
CA TYR A 174 -8.61 -1.39 -5.61
C TYR A 174 -9.17 -0.50 -6.70
N ILE A 175 -9.43 0.73 -6.32
CA ILE A 175 -9.69 1.84 -7.22
C ILE A 175 -8.81 3.02 -6.82
N SER A 176 -8.28 3.72 -7.80
CA SER A 176 -7.37 4.84 -7.57
C SER A 176 -7.61 5.95 -8.57
N VAL A 177 -7.56 7.18 -8.08
CA VAL A 177 -7.63 8.40 -8.90
C VAL A 177 -6.40 9.24 -8.62
N GLY A 178 -5.80 9.77 -9.67
CA GLY A 178 -4.56 10.52 -9.55
C GLY A 178 -4.33 11.49 -10.69
N TRP A 179 -3.16 12.10 -10.65
CA TRP A 179 -2.74 13.10 -11.61
C TRP A 179 -1.29 12.92 -11.99
N ARG A 180 -1.00 13.10 -13.29
CA ARG A 180 0.37 13.15 -13.83
C ARG A 180 1.00 14.50 -13.48
N LEU A 181 2.23 14.45 -12.98
CA LEU A 181 3.04 15.60 -12.63
C LEU A 181 3.83 16.13 -13.83
#